data_33b2c394876bb718437d4343f2a0876e
#
_entry.id   33b2c394876bb718437d4343f2a0876e
#
_cell.length_a   1.000
_cell.length_b   1.000
_cell.length_c   1.000
_cell.angle_alpha   90.00
_cell.angle_beta   90.00
_cell.angle_gamma   90.00
#
_symmetry.space_group_name_H-M   'P 1'
#
loop_
_entity.id
_entity.type
_entity.pdbx_description
1 polymer ?
#
loop_
_entity_poly.entity_id
_entity_poly.type
_entity_poly.pdbx_seq_one_letter_code
_entity_poly.pdbx_strand_id
1 'polypeptide(L)'
;MDKSEKIMRIWSINPEYLDGKGLVALWRETLLAKKVLQNKTKGYKNHPQLIRFKASTKPINAINYYLKLVWLEAEKRNYSFDKRKFIEIINIEQINVTIGQINYERKHLLNKLKLRDEEKYDEIIKIIDFKTHPLFNLIEGDIEPWEK
;
A
#
# COMPACT_ATOMS: atom_id res chain seq x y z
N MET A 1 -5.25 -12.51 19.26
CA MET A 1 -5.10 -11.48 18.23
C MET A 1 -6.21 -11.56 17.20
N ASP A 2 -6.78 -10.44 16.85
CA ASP A 2 -7.82 -10.37 15.84
C ASP A 2 -7.25 -10.82 14.49
N LYS A 3 -7.94 -11.76 13.84
CA LYS A 3 -7.51 -12.28 12.53
C LYS A 3 -7.44 -11.19 11.48
N SER A 4 -8.32 -10.19 11.53
CA SER A 4 -8.33 -9.12 10.54
C SER A 4 -7.09 -8.24 10.60
N GLU A 5 -6.44 -8.14 11.75
CA GLU A 5 -5.19 -7.38 11.88
C GLU A 5 -4.03 -8.02 11.12
N LYS A 6 -4.08 -9.34 10.89
CA LYS A 6 -3.04 -10.07 10.19
C LYS A 6 -3.07 -9.84 8.68
N ILE A 7 -4.21 -9.40 8.13
CA ILE A 7 -4.37 -9.26 6.68
C ILE A 7 -4.19 -7.82 6.19
N MET A 8 -4.06 -6.85 7.11
CA MET A 8 -3.81 -5.47 6.70
C MET A 8 -2.44 -5.36 6.06
N ARG A 9 -2.39 -4.90 4.81
CA ARG A 9 -1.14 -4.58 4.13
C ARG A 9 -1.32 -3.31 3.32
N ILE A 10 -0.40 -2.40 3.53
CA ILE A 10 -0.30 -1.16 2.74
C ILE A 10 0.95 -1.32 1.88
N TRP A 11 0.78 -1.68 0.64
CA TRP A 11 1.90 -2.00 -0.25
C TRP A 11 2.80 -0.79 -0.49
N SER A 12 4.12 -1.03 -0.48
CA SER A 12 5.12 -0.04 -0.88
C SER A 12 5.34 -0.04 -2.39
N ILE A 13 5.01 -1.15 -3.06
CA ILE A 13 5.09 -1.27 -4.51
C ILE A 13 3.98 -0.47 -5.18
N ASN A 14 4.18 -0.14 -6.46
CA ASN A 14 3.18 0.61 -7.21
C ASN A 14 1.89 -0.19 -7.35
N PRO A 15 0.72 0.43 -7.12
CA PRO A 15 -0.57 -0.26 -7.23
C PRO A 15 -0.86 -0.87 -8.61
N GLU A 16 -0.16 -0.44 -9.66
CA GLU A 16 -0.36 -0.98 -11.00
C GLU A 16 -0.10 -2.49 -11.08
N TYR A 17 0.70 -3.03 -10.15
CA TYR A 17 1.03 -4.46 -10.14
C TYR A 17 -0.06 -5.33 -9.52
N LEU A 18 -1.02 -4.74 -8.83
CA LEU A 18 -2.07 -5.48 -8.15
C LEU A 18 -3.15 -5.96 -9.12
N ASP A 19 -3.71 -7.13 -8.85
CA ASP A 19 -4.91 -7.59 -9.54
C ASP A 19 -6.14 -6.81 -9.03
N GLY A 20 -7.30 -7.02 -9.66
CA GLY A 20 -8.52 -6.30 -9.29
C GLY A 20 -8.88 -6.46 -7.81
N LYS A 21 -8.85 -7.71 -7.31
CA LYS A 21 -9.15 -7.98 -5.90
C LYS A 21 -8.14 -7.31 -4.99
N GLY A 22 -6.86 -7.34 -5.36
CA GLY A 22 -5.79 -6.71 -4.59
C GLY A 22 -5.93 -5.21 -4.52
N LEU A 23 -6.33 -4.57 -5.62
CA LEU A 23 -6.52 -3.12 -5.63
C LEU A 23 -7.70 -2.71 -4.76
N VAL A 24 -8.83 -3.42 -4.83
CA VAL A 24 -9.98 -3.16 -3.99
C VAL A 24 -9.63 -3.35 -2.51
N ALA A 25 -8.91 -4.43 -2.20
CA ALA A 25 -8.47 -4.68 -0.82
C ALA A 25 -7.56 -3.56 -0.32
N LEU A 26 -6.61 -3.11 -1.16
CA LEU A 26 -5.71 -2.02 -0.78
C LEU A 26 -6.47 -0.74 -0.48
N TRP A 27 -7.45 -0.40 -1.32
CA TRP A 27 -8.31 0.78 -1.08
C TRP A 27 -8.97 0.69 0.28
N ARG A 28 -9.59 -0.44 0.58
CA ARG A 28 -10.31 -0.65 1.84
C ARG A 28 -9.37 -0.63 3.05
N GLU A 29 -8.21 -1.30 2.93
CA GLU A 29 -7.23 -1.33 4.01
C GLU A 29 -6.65 0.05 4.27
N THR A 30 -6.42 0.84 3.23
CA THR A 30 -5.88 2.19 3.38
C THR A 30 -6.91 3.13 3.99
N LEU A 31 -8.19 2.97 3.65
CA LEU A 31 -9.26 3.74 4.31
C LEU A 31 -9.33 3.41 5.80
N LEU A 32 -9.16 2.13 6.16
CA LEU A 32 -9.10 1.74 7.56
C LEU A 32 -7.88 2.36 8.25
N ALA A 33 -6.73 2.32 7.59
CA ALA A 33 -5.50 2.93 8.09
C ALA A 33 -5.71 4.41 8.38
N LYS A 34 -6.38 5.13 7.49
CA LYS A 34 -6.70 6.54 7.69
C LYS A 34 -7.52 6.75 8.97
N LYS A 35 -8.54 5.92 9.18
CA LYS A 35 -9.36 6.00 10.39
C LYS A 35 -8.53 5.76 11.65
N VAL A 36 -7.63 4.79 11.61
CA VAL A 36 -6.73 4.50 12.74
C VAL A 36 -5.85 5.71 13.04
N LEU A 37 -5.25 6.30 12.00
CA LEU A 37 -4.38 7.48 12.18
C LEU A 37 -5.15 8.69 12.67
N GLN A 38 -6.46 8.76 12.42
CA GLN A 38 -7.34 9.80 12.94
C GLN A 38 -7.90 9.48 14.34
N ASN A 39 -7.49 8.38 14.95
CA ASN A 39 -8.00 7.89 16.24
C ASN A 39 -9.50 7.62 16.25
N LYS A 40 -10.03 7.12 15.14
CA LYS A 40 -11.46 6.81 14.98
C LYS A 40 -11.78 5.33 15.13
N THR A 41 -10.80 4.52 15.56
CA THR A 41 -10.99 3.08 15.75
C THR A 41 -10.50 2.65 17.12
N LYS A 42 -10.95 1.45 17.55
CA LYS A 42 -10.44 0.82 18.77
C LYS A 42 -9.34 -0.18 18.46
N GLY A 43 -9.41 -0.85 17.28
CA GLY A 43 -8.44 -1.83 16.85
C GLY A 43 -7.39 -1.28 15.90
N TYR A 44 -6.43 -2.10 15.53
CA TYR A 44 -5.38 -1.82 14.55
C TYR A 44 -4.38 -0.73 14.93
N LYS A 45 -4.50 -0.13 16.13
CA LYS A 45 -3.68 1.02 16.52
C LYS A 45 -2.19 0.79 16.46
N ASN A 46 -1.75 -0.44 16.70
CA ASN A 46 -0.34 -0.81 16.71
C ASN A 46 0.04 -1.73 15.57
N HIS A 47 -0.76 -1.77 14.51
CA HIS A 47 -0.47 -2.65 13.37
C HIS A 47 0.85 -2.24 12.70
N PRO A 48 1.75 -3.22 12.44
CA PRO A 48 3.07 -2.91 11.87
C PRO A 48 3.05 -2.10 10.58
N GLN A 49 2.04 -2.29 9.73
CA GLN A 49 1.93 -1.54 8.47
C GLN A 49 1.77 -0.03 8.68
N LEU A 50 1.38 0.41 9.87
CA LEU A 50 1.16 1.82 10.19
C LEU A 50 2.41 2.51 10.75
N ILE A 51 3.43 1.75 11.15
CA ILE A 51 4.61 2.29 11.83
C ILE A 51 5.25 3.41 11.02
N ARG A 52 5.49 3.19 9.73
CA ARG A 52 6.14 4.20 8.87
C ARG A 52 5.28 5.45 8.67
N PHE A 53 3.96 5.30 8.64
CA PHE A 53 3.06 6.45 8.53
C PHE A 53 3.06 7.27 9.81
N LYS A 54 3.01 6.61 10.96
CA LYS A 54 3.08 7.29 12.26
C LYS A 54 4.41 8.01 12.46
N ALA A 55 5.48 7.47 11.92
CA ALA A 55 6.80 8.06 12.00
C ALA A 55 7.01 9.24 11.05
N SER A 56 6.13 9.41 10.06
CA SER A 56 6.23 10.52 9.11
C SER A 56 5.86 11.84 9.80
N THR A 57 6.30 12.96 9.22
CA THR A 57 6.03 14.28 9.77
C THR A 57 4.54 14.60 9.81
N LYS A 58 3.81 14.18 8.77
CA LYS A 58 2.35 14.44 8.64
C LYS A 58 1.64 13.16 8.22
N PRO A 59 1.34 12.27 9.17
CA PRO A 59 0.72 10.97 8.84
C PRO A 59 -0.58 11.06 8.05
N ILE A 60 -1.45 12.01 8.38
CA ILE A 60 -2.74 12.15 7.70
C ILE A 60 -2.53 12.61 6.26
N ASN A 61 -1.60 13.52 6.02
CA ASN A 61 -1.27 13.95 4.67
C ASN A 61 -0.72 12.78 3.85
N ALA A 62 0.17 12.00 4.45
CA ALA A 62 0.78 10.85 3.78
C ALA A 62 -0.27 9.82 3.37
N ILE A 63 -1.20 9.49 4.26
CA ILE A 63 -2.22 8.49 3.93
C ILE A 63 -3.21 9.00 2.89
N ASN A 64 -3.54 10.29 2.90
CA ASN A 64 -4.40 10.88 1.89
C ASN A 64 -3.72 10.88 0.52
N TYR A 65 -2.44 11.20 0.46
CA TYR A 65 -1.68 11.14 -0.78
C TYR A 65 -1.63 9.69 -1.31
N TYR A 66 -1.39 8.73 -0.41
CA TYR A 66 -1.39 7.33 -0.76
C TYR A 66 -2.73 6.92 -1.39
N LEU A 67 -3.83 7.29 -0.76
CA LEU A 67 -5.19 6.99 -1.26
C LEU A 67 -5.42 7.57 -2.65
N LYS A 68 -4.97 8.80 -2.89
CA LYS A 68 -5.12 9.44 -4.19
C LYS A 68 -4.50 8.61 -5.30
N LEU A 69 -3.30 8.07 -5.08
CA LEU A 69 -2.60 7.30 -6.09
C LEU A 69 -3.28 5.95 -6.35
N VAL A 70 -3.85 5.34 -5.31
CA VAL A 70 -4.67 4.13 -5.48
C VAL A 70 -5.91 4.46 -6.28
N TRP A 71 -6.56 5.58 -5.96
CA TRP A 71 -7.75 6.04 -6.70
C TRP A 71 -7.42 6.28 -8.18
N LEU A 72 -6.26 6.88 -8.48
CA LEU A 72 -5.86 7.11 -9.87
C LEU A 72 -5.70 5.80 -10.63
N GLU A 73 -5.13 4.78 -10.00
CA GLU A 73 -5.01 3.47 -10.64
C GLU A 73 -6.39 2.85 -10.90
N ALA A 74 -7.30 3.00 -9.95
CA ALA A 74 -8.67 2.52 -10.11
C ALA A 74 -9.38 3.22 -11.28
N GLU A 75 -9.17 4.54 -11.44
CA GLU A 75 -9.74 5.31 -12.55
C GLU A 75 -9.23 4.79 -13.90
N LYS A 76 -7.96 4.46 -14.00
CA LYS A 76 -7.38 3.87 -15.22
C LYS A 76 -8.08 2.55 -15.60
N ARG A 77 -8.57 1.82 -14.61
CA ARG A 77 -9.24 0.54 -14.81
C ARG A 77 -10.75 0.68 -14.93
N ASN A 78 -11.27 1.90 -14.94
CA ASN A 78 -12.72 2.21 -14.97
C ASN A 78 -13.47 1.69 -13.73
N TYR A 79 -12.79 1.67 -12.58
CA TYR A 79 -13.42 1.39 -11.30
C TYR A 79 -13.97 2.68 -10.72
N SER A 80 -15.03 2.60 -9.92
CA SER A 80 -15.70 3.76 -9.34
C SER A 80 -15.43 3.86 -7.83
N PHE A 81 -14.17 4.15 -7.48
CA PHE A 81 -13.83 4.41 -6.08
C PHE A 81 -14.26 5.84 -5.71
N ASP A 82 -14.66 6.04 -4.46
CA ASP A 82 -15.22 7.31 -4.01
C ASP A 82 -14.14 8.36 -3.74
N LYS A 83 -14.02 9.32 -4.65
CA LYS A 83 -13.05 10.42 -4.57
C LYS A 83 -13.19 11.25 -3.30
N ARG A 84 -14.35 11.25 -2.67
CA ARG A 84 -14.60 12.03 -1.44
C ARG A 84 -13.89 11.44 -0.20
N LYS A 85 -13.35 10.24 -0.34
CA LYS A 85 -12.71 9.54 0.79
C LYS A 85 -11.30 10.03 1.09
N PHE A 86 -10.70 10.84 0.22
CA PHE A 86 -9.38 11.39 0.48
C PHE A 86 -9.36 12.89 0.20
N ILE A 87 -8.39 13.57 0.83
CA ILE A 87 -8.15 15.00 0.64
C ILE A 87 -6.97 15.16 -0.30
N GLU A 88 -7.08 16.07 -1.28
CA GLU A 88 -5.99 16.34 -2.20
C GLU A 88 -4.80 16.93 -1.46
N ILE A 89 -3.64 16.30 -1.59
CA ILE A 89 -2.39 16.76 -0.98
C ILE A 89 -1.42 17.07 -2.13
N ILE A 90 -1.00 18.31 -2.25
CA ILE A 90 -0.14 18.78 -3.34
C ILE A 90 1.34 18.54 -3.04
N ASN A 91 1.80 18.96 -1.87
CA ASN A 91 3.20 18.82 -1.46
C ASN A 91 3.32 17.73 -0.42
N ILE A 92 3.96 16.62 -0.78
CA ILE A 92 4.12 15.49 0.10
C ILE A 92 5.60 15.26 0.40
N GLU A 93 5.91 15.04 1.66
CA GLU A 93 7.22 14.56 2.07
C GLU A 93 7.22 13.04 1.89
N GLN A 94 8.12 12.54 1.05
CA GLN A 94 8.18 11.10 0.79
C GLN A 94 8.66 10.32 2.01
N ILE A 95 8.23 9.07 2.08
CA ILE A 95 8.68 8.12 3.10
C ILE A 95 9.69 7.19 2.43
N ASN A 96 10.83 6.96 3.07
CA ASN A 96 11.83 6.05 2.53
C ASN A 96 11.36 4.61 2.62
N VAL A 97 11.69 3.81 1.60
CA VAL A 97 11.49 2.36 1.60
C VAL A 97 12.71 1.69 1.02
N THR A 98 13.12 0.57 1.60
CA THR A 98 14.32 -0.12 1.16
C THR A 98 14.07 -1.01 -0.06
N ILE A 99 15.13 -1.23 -0.85
CA ILE A 99 15.09 -2.17 -1.98
C ILE A 99 14.72 -3.56 -1.48
N GLY A 100 15.26 -3.98 -0.32
CA GLY A 100 14.94 -5.27 0.27
C GLY A 100 13.46 -5.44 0.56
N GLN A 101 12.80 -4.36 1.02
CA GLN A 101 11.36 -4.38 1.26
C GLN A 101 10.58 -4.52 -0.04
N ILE A 102 10.97 -3.80 -1.08
CA ILE A 102 10.30 -3.90 -2.39
C ILE A 102 10.43 -5.32 -2.95
N ASN A 103 11.61 -5.92 -2.87
CA ASN A 103 11.82 -7.29 -3.34
C ASN A 103 11.00 -8.30 -2.53
N TYR A 104 10.89 -8.10 -1.22
CA TYR A 104 10.05 -8.93 -0.36
C TYR A 104 8.58 -8.84 -0.79
N GLU A 105 8.09 -7.61 -1.00
CA GLU A 105 6.69 -7.40 -1.40
C GLU A 105 6.40 -7.99 -2.78
N ARG A 106 7.35 -7.86 -3.72
CA ARG A 106 7.22 -8.46 -5.04
C ARG A 106 7.00 -9.97 -4.92
N LYS A 107 7.86 -10.63 -4.16
CA LYS A 107 7.76 -12.08 -3.95
C LYS A 107 6.43 -12.45 -3.28
N HIS A 108 6.03 -11.69 -2.28
CA HIS A 108 4.78 -11.90 -1.57
C HIS A 108 3.58 -11.77 -2.51
N LEU A 109 3.57 -10.74 -3.35
CA LEU A 109 2.51 -10.53 -4.34
C LEU A 109 2.47 -11.65 -5.36
N LEU A 110 3.63 -12.05 -5.91
CA LEU A 110 3.69 -13.13 -6.89
C LEU A 110 3.12 -14.42 -6.33
N ASN A 111 3.41 -14.74 -5.08
CA ASN A 111 2.85 -15.93 -4.43
C ASN A 111 1.31 -15.86 -4.35
N LYS A 112 0.76 -14.69 -4.06
CA LYS A 112 -0.70 -14.49 -4.04
C LYS A 112 -1.31 -14.63 -5.42
N LEU A 113 -0.71 -14.00 -6.42
CA LEU A 113 -1.24 -13.98 -7.79
C LEU A 113 -1.19 -15.36 -8.43
N LYS A 114 -0.18 -16.14 -8.14
CA LYS A 114 -0.05 -17.49 -8.68
C LYS A 114 -1.28 -18.34 -8.39
N LEU A 115 -1.90 -18.11 -7.24
CA LEU A 115 -3.10 -18.84 -6.80
C LEU A 115 -4.40 -18.14 -7.19
N ARG A 116 -4.37 -16.81 -7.34
CA ARG A 116 -5.59 -16.02 -7.47
C ARG A 116 -5.83 -15.45 -8.85
N ASP A 117 -4.77 -15.07 -9.57
CA ASP A 117 -4.87 -14.42 -10.87
C ASP A 117 -3.64 -14.73 -11.72
N GLU A 118 -3.72 -15.85 -12.42
CA GLU A 118 -2.60 -16.37 -13.22
C GLU A 118 -2.20 -15.42 -14.35
N GLU A 119 -3.17 -14.76 -14.96
CA GLU A 119 -2.92 -13.82 -16.04
C GLU A 119 -2.10 -12.63 -15.55
N LYS A 120 -2.47 -12.07 -14.40
CA LYS A 120 -1.72 -10.98 -13.80
C LYS A 120 -0.34 -11.44 -13.33
N TYR A 121 -0.24 -12.66 -12.81
CA TYR A 121 1.04 -13.26 -12.45
C TYR A 121 1.98 -13.30 -13.65
N ASP A 122 1.49 -13.81 -14.78
CA ASP A 122 2.31 -13.93 -16.01
C ASP A 122 2.74 -12.56 -16.53
N GLU A 123 1.89 -11.56 -16.39
CA GLU A 123 2.18 -10.18 -16.78
C GLU A 123 3.33 -9.60 -15.96
N ILE A 124 3.25 -9.71 -14.64
CA ILE A 124 4.20 -9.00 -13.77
C ILE A 124 5.46 -9.77 -13.42
N ILE A 125 5.46 -11.11 -13.57
CA ILE A 125 6.67 -11.89 -13.27
C ILE A 125 7.84 -11.52 -14.15
N LYS A 126 7.58 -10.97 -15.33
CA LYS A 126 8.59 -10.52 -16.27
C LYS A 126 9.28 -9.24 -15.84
N ILE A 127 8.65 -8.50 -14.90
CA ILE A 127 9.19 -7.24 -14.41
C ILE A 127 10.14 -7.54 -13.24
N ILE A 128 11.42 -7.26 -13.43
CA ILE A 128 12.43 -7.56 -12.42
C ILE A 128 12.45 -6.50 -11.33
N ASP A 129 12.47 -5.23 -11.72
CA ASP A 129 12.56 -4.11 -10.80
C ASP A 129 11.20 -3.43 -10.69
N PHE A 130 10.49 -3.69 -9.58
CA PHE A 130 9.20 -3.05 -9.33
C PHE A 130 9.38 -1.59 -8.95
N LYS A 131 8.51 -0.74 -9.48
CA LYS A 131 8.42 0.66 -9.06
C LYS A 131 7.76 0.74 -7.69
N THR A 132 8.12 1.76 -6.93
CA THR A 132 7.42 2.07 -5.68
C THR A 132 6.13 2.81 -5.94
N HIS A 133 5.22 2.77 -4.95
CA HIS A 133 4.13 3.73 -4.89
C HIS A 133 4.78 5.14 -4.77
N PRO A 134 4.27 6.16 -5.46
CA PRO A 134 4.91 7.49 -5.48
C PRO A 134 5.11 8.17 -4.13
N LEU A 135 4.42 7.73 -3.08
CA LEU A 135 4.68 8.23 -1.73
C LEU A 135 6.08 7.85 -1.25
N PHE A 136 6.66 6.77 -1.77
CA PHE A 136 7.89 6.22 -1.24
C PHE A 136 9.11 6.56 -2.08
N ASN A 137 10.21 6.85 -1.39
CA ASN A 137 11.51 7.05 -1.98
C ASN A 137 12.37 5.81 -1.75
N LEU A 138 12.86 5.22 -2.84
CA LEU A 138 13.62 3.97 -2.78
C LEU A 138 15.05 4.23 -2.29
N ILE A 139 15.47 3.48 -1.26
CA ILE A 139 16.85 3.54 -0.74
C ILE A 139 17.40 2.14 -0.61
N GLU A 140 18.72 2.04 -0.45
CA GLU A 140 19.39 0.78 -0.14
C GLU A 140 18.97 0.28 1.24
N GLY A 141 18.92 -1.03 1.40
CA GLY A 141 18.65 -1.65 2.69
C GLY A 141 17.95 -2.98 2.59
N ASP A 142 17.94 -3.70 3.70
CA ASP A 142 17.26 -4.99 3.83
C ASP A 142 15.76 -4.79 4.08
N ILE A 143 15.03 -5.91 4.22
CA ILE A 143 13.61 -5.89 4.57
C ILE A 143 13.40 -4.96 5.76
N GLU A 144 12.37 -4.13 5.70
CA GLU A 144 12.09 -3.16 6.77
C GLU A 144 11.78 -3.85 8.09
N PRO A 145 12.22 -3.26 9.23
CA PRO A 145 11.98 -3.86 10.55
C PRO A 145 10.50 -4.03 10.90
N TRP A 146 9.63 -3.20 10.33
CA TRP A 146 8.19 -3.27 10.60
C TRP A 146 7.49 -4.41 9.84
N GLU A 147 8.18 -5.03 8.87
CA GLU A 147 7.58 -6.14 8.11
C GLU A 147 7.49 -7.38 9.02
N LYS A 148 6.30 -7.86 9.25
CA LYS A 148 6.03 -9.00 10.14
C LYS A 148 5.24 -10.09 9.44
#